data_6055c3104d189e2c27a3dcc586736e96
#
_entry.id   6055c3104d189e2c27a3dcc586736e96
#
_cell.length_a   1.000
_cell.length_b   1.000
_cell.length_c   1.000
_cell.angle_alpha   90.00
_cell.angle_beta   90.00
_cell.angle_gamma   90.00
#
_symmetry.space_group_name_H-M   'P 1'
#
loop_
_entity.id
_entity.type
_entity.pdbx_description
1 polymer ?
#
loop_
_entity_poly.entity_id
_entity_poly.type
_entity_poly.pdbx_seq_one_letter_code
_entity_poly.pdbx_strand_id
1 'polypeptide(L)'
;VDPEKEFAKAHYEQHMKVTGKLAIDGETYEIDAFGLRDHSWGPRYWQNIYSYRWLTCSFGPALNIMVSEIRPNTESRTEGGVVIRDGVLERIVHLNIDSTFDDDRPFHRSMVADLELESGEHVTVEGRVVGFIPLRNRREGHVTHIGEGMTEYKCLGHTSLGISEYLDQVQ
;
A
#
# COMPACT_ATOMS: atom_id res chain seq x y z
N VAL A 1 -20.92 11.33 -4.05
CA VAL A 1 -20.71 10.07 -3.33
C VAL A 1 -21.68 10.03 -2.18
N ASP A 2 -22.42 8.94 -2.05
CA ASP A 2 -23.36 8.74 -0.94
C ASP A 2 -22.53 8.58 0.37
N PRO A 3 -22.68 9.48 1.36
CA PRO A 3 -21.90 9.40 2.60
C PRO A 3 -22.13 8.10 3.39
N GLU A 4 -23.23 7.38 3.14
CA GLU A 4 -23.49 6.08 3.76
C GLU A 4 -22.73 4.93 3.07
N LYS A 5 -22.14 5.20 1.90
CA LYS A 5 -21.37 4.25 1.09
C LYS A 5 -19.89 4.63 0.99
N GLU A 6 -19.36 5.25 2.00
CA GLU A 6 -17.92 5.50 2.09
C GLU A 6 -17.13 4.19 2.08
N PHE A 7 -15.94 4.23 1.48
CA PHE A 7 -15.06 3.06 1.41
C PHE A 7 -14.66 2.56 2.81
N ALA A 8 -14.46 3.47 3.76
CA ALA A 8 -14.25 3.14 5.17
C ALA A 8 -14.74 4.29 6.05
N LYS A 9 -15.63 4.01 7.01
CA LYS A 9 -16.09 5.02 7.98
C LYS A 9 -15.00 5.44 8.96
N ALA A 10 -14.11 4.51 9.28
CA ALA A 10 -12.99 4.77 10.16
C ALA A 10 -11.82 3.84 9.81
N HIS A 11 -10.63 4.41 9.77
CA HIS A 11 -9.40 3.76 9.37
C HIS A 11 -8.22 4.45 10.04
N TYR A 12 -7.25 3.69 10.50
CA TYR A 12 -5.95 4.19 10.86
C TYR A 12 -4.85 3.20 10.50
N GLU A 13 -3.67 3.73 10.28
CA GLU A 13 -2.46 2.98 10.01
C GLU A 13 -1.37 3.38 11.02
N GLN A 14 -0.56 2.43 11.43
CA GLN A 14 0.47 2.63 12.42
C GLN A 14 1.69 1.77 12.13
N HIS A 15 2.82 2.41 11.87
CA HIS A 15 4.11 1.71 11.89
C HIS A 15 4.46 1.31 13.31
N MET A 16 4.94 0.07 13.48
CA MET A 16 5.18 -0.48 14.80
C MET A 16 6.27 -1.55 14.81
N LYS A 17 6.90 -1.72 15.96
CA LYS A 17 7.70 -2.90 16.25
C LYS A 17 6.77 -4.08 16.56
N VAL A 18 7.10 -5.26 16.02
CA VAL A 18 6.36 -6.50 16.23
C VAL A 18 7.28 -7.54 16.84
N THR A 19 6.88 -8.11 17.96
CA THR A 19 7.58 -9.22 18.61
C THR A 19 6.61 -10.34 18.92
N GLY A 20 7.07 -11.58 18.80
CA GLY A 20 6.22 -12.75 19.10
C GLY A 20 6.72 -14.03 18.45
N LYS A 21 5.82 -14.99 18.35
CA LYS A 21 6.06 -16.30 17.73
C LYS A 21 4.99 -16.58 16.69
N LEU A 22 5.42 -17.08 15.55
CA LEU A 22 4.55 -17.52 14.48
C LEU A 22 4.77 -19.00 14.23
N ALA A 23 3.71 -19.80 14.26
CA ALA A 23 3.77 -21.21 13.93
C ALA A 23 3.11 -21.44 12.55
N ILE A 24 3.84 -22.08 11.63
CA ILE A 24 3.37 -22.42 10.29
C ILE A 24 3.81 -23.87 10.01
N ASP A 25 2.88 -24.73 9.64
CA ASP A 25 3.13 -26.13 9.26
C ASP A 25 3.97 -26.92 10.29
N GLY A 26 3.81 -26.60 11.58
CA GLY A 26 4.52 -27.25 12.68
C GLY A 26 5.89 -26.65 12.99
N GLU A 27 6.37 -25.72 12.21
CA GLU A 27 7.59 -24.94 12.51
C GLU A 27 7.26 -23.65 13.25
N THR A 28 8.13 -23.23 14.15
CA THR A 28 7.97 -22.00 14.94
C THR A 28 9.06 -21.00 14.59
N TYR A 29 8.64 -19.79 14.28
CA TYR A 29 9.50 -18.66 13.94
C TYR A 29 9.40 -17.60 15.04
N GLU A 30 10.54 -17.18 15.56
CA GLU A 30 10.64 -16.01 16.45
C GLU A 30 10.52 -14.74 15.58
N ILE A 31 9.63 -13.83 15.97
CA ILE A 31 9.42 -12.55 15.29
C ILE A 31 10.01 -11.43 16.14
N ASP A 32 10.94 -10.68 15.57
CA ASP A 32 11.43 -9.39 16.05
C ASP A 32 11.65 -8.51 14.81
N ALA A 33 10.61 -7.78 14.42
CA ALA A 33 10.54 -7.08 13.15
C ALA A 33 9.82 -5.74 13.28
N PHE A 34 9.73 -5.02 12.17
CA PHE A 34 8.91 -3.83 12.03
C PHE A 34 7.85 -4.08 10.95
N GLY A 35 6.73 -3.40 11.06
CA GLY A 35 5.63 -3.53 10.12
C GLY A 35 4.61 -2.43 10.29
N LEU A 36 3.53 -2.54 9.54
CA LEU A 36 2.39 -1.64 9.60
C LEU A 36 1.19 -2.40 10.17
N ARG A 37 0.48 -1.78 11.09
CA ARG A 37 -0.87 -2.17 11.48
C ARG A 37 -1.85 -1.30 10.71
N ASP A 38 -2.62 -1.94 9.86
CA ASP A 38 -3.81 -1.38 9.25
C ASP A 38 -5.03 -1.82 10.06
N HIS A 39 -5.91 -0.88 10.40
CA HIS A 39 -7.17 -1.18 11.04
C HIS A 39 -8.29 -0.28 10.52
N SER A 40 -9.27 -0.91 9.93
CA SER A 40 -10.50 -0.24 9.52
C SER A 40 -11.73 -0.97 10.06
N TRP A 41 -12.81 -0.23 10.27
CA TRP A 41 -14.08 -0.80 10.69
C TRP A 41 -15.27 -0.09 10.05
N GLY A 42 -16.41 -0.79 10.03
CA GLY A 42 -17.61 -0.37 9.32
C GLY A 42 -17.77 -1.08 7.97
N PRO A 43 -18.85 -0.76 7.24
CA PRO A 43 -19.08 -1.33 5.92
C PRO A 43 -17.98 -0.90 4.93
N ARG A 44 -17.64 -1.81 4.03
CA ARG A 44 -16.68 -1.59 2.95
C ARG A 44 -17.41 -1.69 1.61
N TYR A 45 -17.32 -0.65 0.79
CA TYR A 45 -17.92 -0.59 -0.54
C TYR A 45 -16.83 -0.48 -1.61
N TRP A 46 -16.19 -1.59 -1.92
CA TRP A 46 -15.07 -1.70 -2.86
C TRP A 46 -15.42 -1.19 -4.26
N GLN A 47 -16.68 -1.32 -4.68
CA GLN A 47 -17.17 -0.82 -5.96
C GLN A 47 -17.24 0.71 -6.05
N ASN A 48 -17.09 1.43 -4.96
CA ASN A 48 -17.15 2.90 -4.95
C ASN A 48 -15.78 3.55 -5.18
N ILE A 49 -14.75 2.76 -5.36
CA ILE A 49 -13.41 3.20 -5.75
C ILE A 49 -13.12 2.65 -7.14
N TYR A 50 -12.72 3.51 -8.08
CA TYR A 50 -12.32 3.09 -9.41
C TYR A 50 -11.00 2.33 -9.38
N SER A 51 -10.00 2.89 -8.71
CA SER A 51 -8.73 2.22 -8.43
C SER A 51 -8.01 2.84 -7.22
N TYR A 52 -7.12 2.07 -6.61
CA TYR A 52 -6.10 2.63 -5.71
C TYR A 52 -4.76 1.93 -5.85
N ARG A 53 -3.73 2.61 -5.37
CA ARG A 53 -2.36 2.11 -5.17
C ARG A 53 -1.97 2.41 -3.73
N TRP A 54 -1.67 1.39 -2.99
CA TRP A 54 -1.23 1.50 -1.61
C TRP A 54 0.11 0.77 -1.46
N LEU A 55 1.14 1.53 -1.04
CA LEU A 55 2.49 1.02 -0.87
C LEU A 55 2.91 1.26 0.58
N THR A 56 3.38 0.22 1.24
CA THR A 56 3.86 0.36 2.61
C THR A 56 5.13 -0.45 2.82
N CYS A 57 6.11 0.16 3.48
CA CYS A 57 7.35 -0.50 3.83
C CYS A 57 7.91 0.05 5.13
N SER A 58 8.43 -0.86 5.95
CA SER A 58 9.17 -0.54 7.15
C SER A 58 10.62 -0.99 6.98
N PHE A 59 11.55 -0.04 6.99
CA PHE A 59 13.00 -0.29 6.90
C PHE A 59 13.66 -0.35 8.29
N GLY A 60 12.88 -0.68 9.30
CA GLY A 60 13.29 -0.67 10.70
C GLY A 60 12.92 0.62 11.41
N PRO A 61 13.63 0.99 12.51
CA PRO A 61 13.29 2.17 13.29
C PRO A 61 13.61 3.49 12.58
N ALA A 62 14.56 3.47 11.63
CA ALA A 62 15.08 4.68 11.01
C ALA A 62 14.19 5.22 9.90
N LEU A 63 13.49 4.36 9.15
CA LEU A 63 12.71 4.78 8.00
C LEU A 63 11.44 3.91 7.83
N ASN A 64 10.30 4.57 7.68
CA ASN A 64 9.03 3.94 7.39
C ASN A 64 8.26 4.79 6.37
N ILE A 65 7.56 4.14 5.44
CA ILE A 65 6.87 4.79 4.34
C ILE A 65 5.48 4.18 4.18
N MET A 66 4.49 5.02 4.00
CA MET A 66 3.17 4.66 3.51
C MET A 66 2.76 5.66 2.43
N VAL A 67 2.39 5.14 1.26
CA VAL A 67 1.99 5.91 0.07
C VAL A 67 0.60 5.47 -0.34
N SER A 68 -0.27 6.40 -0.67
CA SER A 68 -1.62 6.12 -1.13
C SER A 68 -2.00 7.01 -2.30
N GLU A 69 -2.43 6.39 -3.40
CA GLU A 69 -3.14 7.05 -4.50
C GLU A 69 -4.52 6.41 -4.61
N ILE A 70 -5.58 7.21 -4.54
CA ILE A 70 -6.97 6.74 -4.66
C ILE A 70 -7.65 7.49 -5.79
N ARG A 71 -8.28 6.77 -6.70
CA ARG A 71 -9.11 7.30 -7.78
C ARG A 71 -10.55 6.87 -7.55
N PRO A 72 -11.44 7.77 -7.14
CA PRO A 72 -12.88 7.46 -7.03
C PRO A 72 -13.52 7.28 -8.42
N ASN A 73 -12.95 7.88 -9.46
CA ASN A 73 -13.36 7.79 -10.87
C ASN A 73 -12.14 8.03 -11.78
N THR A 74 -12.36 8.08 -13.10
CA THR A 74 -11.31 8.31 -14.10
C THR A 74 -10.78 9.74 -14.15
N GLU A 75 -11.49 10.70 -13.56
CA GLU A 75 -11.20 12.14 -13.69
C GLU A 75 -10.50 12.72 -12.45
N SER A 76 -10.72 12.11 -11.28
CA SER A 76 -10.22 12.62 -10.01
C SER A 76 -9.24 11.65 -9.35
N ARG A 77 -8.27 12.22 -8.63
CA ARG A 77 -7.24 11.52 -7.89
C ARG A 77 -7.02 12.22 -6.56
N THR A 78 -6.94 11.43 -5.51
CA THR A 78 -6.43 11.85 -4.20
C THR A 78 -5.13 11.11 -3.94
N GLU A 79 -4.12 11.83 -3.53
CA GLU A 79 -2.79 11.30 -3.27
C GLU A 79 -2.27 11.79 -1.94
N GLY A 80 -1.38 11.01 -1.34
CA GLY A 80 -0.75 11.37 -0.08
C GLY A 80 -0.05 10.19 0.58
N GLY A 81 0.28 10.37 1.83
CA GLY A 81 0.98 9.41 2.63
C GLY A 81 1.93 10.07 3.59
N VAL A 82 2.83 9.27 4.14
CA VAL A 82 3.82 9.73 5.11
C VAL A 82 5.16 9.05 4.90
N VAL A 83 6.22 9.81 5.16
CA VAL A 83 7.57 9.31 5.39
C VAL A 83 7.91 9.58 6.84
N ILE A 84 8.33 8.57 7.58
CA ILE A 84 8.75 8.71 8.98
C ILE A 84 10.24 8.39 9.02
N ARG A 85 11.06 9.38 9.35
CA ARG A 85 12.51 9.26 9.51
C ARG A 85 12.91 9.56 10.96
N ASP A 86 13.59 8.61 11.62
CA ASP A 86 14.05 8.76 13.00
C ASP A 86 12.95 9.27 13.96
N GLY A 87 11.71 8.81 13.75
CA GLY A 87 10.54 9.21 14.52
C GLY A 87 9.91 10.55 14.12
N VAL A 88 10.45 11.26 13.13
CA VAL A 88 9.87 12.48 12.58
C VAL A 88 8.99 12.13 11.37
N LEU A 89 7.72 12.51 11.46
CA LEU A 89 6.74 12.29 10.40
C LEU A 89 6.71 13.52 9.47
N GLU A 90 6.79 13.23 8.18
CA GLU A 90 6.59 14.20 7.10
C GLU A 90 5.50 13.72 6.15
N ARG A 91 4.64 14.64 5.71
CA ARG A 91 3.57 14.31 4.77
C ARG A 91 4.06 14.32 3.34
N ILE A 92 3.53 13.43 2.52
CA ILE A 92 3.67 13.44 1.08
C ILE A 92 2.59 14.37 0.52
N VAL A 93 2.99 15.40 -0.22
CA VAL A 93 2.09 16.40 -0.82
C VAL A 93 1.85 16.15 -2.30
N HIS A 94 2.82 15.55 -3.00
CA HIS A 94 2.67 15.05 -4.37
C HIS A 94 3.36 13.71 -4.53
N LEU A 95 2.78 12.87 -5.38
CA LEU A 95 3.38 11.61 -5.76
C LEU A 95 3.10 11.26 -7.23
N ASN A 96 4.03 10.51 -7.81
CA ASN A 96 3.83 9.82 -9.07
C ASN A 96 4.25 8.36 -8.90
N ILE A 97 3.43 7.42 -9.38
CA ILE A 97 3.74 5.99 -9.32
C ILE A 97 3.75 5.44 -10.75
N ASP A 98 4.92 5.09 -11.23
CA ASP A 98 5.11 4.38 -12.49
C ASP A 98 5.24 2.88 -12.21
N SER A 99 4.38 2.08 -12.85
CA SER A 99 4.31 0.64 -12.58
C SER A 99 4.42 -0.17 -13.86
N THR A 100 5.06 -1.33 -13.76
CA THR A 100 5.04 -2.36 -14.80
C THR A 100 4.11 -3.50 -14.40
N PHE A 101 3.49 -4.13 -15.40
CA PHE A 101 2.52 -5.20 -15.21
C PHE A 101 2.90 -6.42 -16.04
N ASP A 102 2.29 -7.57 -15.75
CA ASP A 102 2.35 -8.74 -16.61
C ASP A 102 1.70 -8.44 -17.97
N ASP A 103 2.22 -9.04 -19.04
CA ASP A 103 1.70 -8.83 -20.39
C ASP A 103 0.23 -9.22 -20.55
N ASP A 104 -0.20 -10.30 -19.90
CA ASP A 104 -1.53 -10.90 -20.05
C ASP A 104 -2.47 -10.67 -18.85
N ARG A 105 -2.00 -10.02 -17.77
CA ARG A 105 -2.76 -9.89 -16.52
C ARG A 105 -2.50 -8.56 -15.83
N PRO A 106 -3.50 -8.01 -15.10
CA PRO A 106 -3.33 -6.77 -14.36
C PRO A 106 -2.52 -6.96 -13.06
N PHE A 107 -1.42 -7.74 -13.13
CA PHE A 107 -0.56 -8.03 -11.98
C PHE A 107 0.67 -7.16 -12.05
N HIS A 108 0.79 -6.22 -11.11
CA HIS A 108 1.96 -5.34 -11.06
C HIS A 108 3.23 -6.12 -10.67
N ARG A 109 4.35 -5.75 -11.28
CA ARG A 109 5.65 -6.41 -11.12
C ARG A 109 6.71 -5.54 -10.49
N SER A 110 6.69 -4.28 -10.85
CA SER A 110 7.59 -3.29 -10.25
C SER A 110 6.92 -1.93 -10.24
N MET A 111 7.42 -1.06 -9.41
CA MET A 111 6.99 0.34 -9.36
C MET A 111 8.17 1.24 -8.97
N VAL A 112 8.09 2.47 -9.45
CA VAL A 112 8.88 3.59 -8.97
C VAL A 112 7.91 4.65 -8.49
N ALA A 113 8.01 5.04 -7.23
CA ALA A 113 7.20 6.12 -6.67
C ALA A 113 8.11 7.31 -6.38
N ASP A 114 7.85 8.43 -7.04
CA ASP A 114 8.49 9.71 -6.78
C ASP A 114 7.59 10.53 -5.87
N LEU A 115 8.10 10.89 -4.72
CA LEU A 115 7.39 11.55 -3.62
C LEU A 115 7.93 12.95 -3.42
N GLU A 116 7.05 13.95 -3.32
CA GLU A 116 7.39 15.28 -2.83
C GLU A 116 6.85 15.43 -1.41
N LEU A 117 7.73 15.76 -0.47
CA LEU A 117 7.38 15.94 0.94
C LEU A 117 6.98 17.41 1.20
N GLU A 118 6.28 17.67 2.31
CA GLU A 118 5.87 19.04 2.67
C GLU A 118 7.05 19.99 2.90
N SER A 119 8.25 19.48 3.19
CA SER A 119 9.51 20.25 3.21
C SER A 119 10.02 20.67 1.85
N GLY A 120 9.48 20.10 0.76
CA GLY A 120 9.99 20.24 -0.61
C GLY A 120 11.09 19.22 -0.96
N GLU A 121 11.42 18.31 -0.06
CA GLU A 121 12.35 17.23 -0.38
C GLU A 121 11.69 16.21 -1.34
N HIS A 122 12.47 15.68 -2.28
CA HIS A 122 12.05 14.61 -3.17
C HIS A 122 12.68 13.29 -2.74
N VAL A 123 11.85 12.26 -2.64
CA VAL A 123 12.24 10.91 -2.25
C VAL A 123 11.74 9.91 -3.30
N THR A 124 12.62 9.05 -3.80
CA THR A 124 12.26 7.98 -4.73
C THR A 124 12.22 6.64 -3.99
N VAL A 125 11.15 5.90 -4.20
CA VAL A 125 10.94 4.54 -3.69
C VAL A 125 10.85 3.58 -4.87
N GLU A 126 11.78 2.64 -4.96
CA GLU A 126 11.76 1.58 -5.96
C GLU A 126 11.20 0.31 -5.35
N GLY A 127 10.27 -0.37 -6.03
CA GLY A 127 9.67 -1.62 -5.59
C GLY A 127 9.73 -2.72 -6.66
N ARG A 128 10.08 -3.93 -6.25
CA ARG A 128 10.04 -5.14 -7.07
C ARG A 128 9.22 -6.21 -6.37
N VAL A 129 8.12 -6.65 -6.99
CA VAL A 129 7.24 -7.69 -6.45
C VAL A 129 7.97 -9.03 -6.46
N VAL A 130 8.09 -9.67 -5.31
CA VAL A 130 8.74 -10.96 -5.11
C VAL A 130 7.77 -12.10 -4.84
N GLY A 131 6.54 -11.78 -4.43
CA GLY A 131 5.42 -12.72 -4.28
C GLY A 131 4.11 -11.99 -4.58
N PHE A 132 3.12 -12.67 -5.15
CA PHE A 132 1.89 -12.03 -5.58
C PHE A 132 0.66 -12.91 -5.32
N ILE A 133 -0.37 -12.34 -4.70
CA ILE A 133 -1.65 -12.98 -4.46
C ILE A 133 -2.73 -12.19 -5.18
N PRO A 134 -3.34 -12.74 -6.24
CA PRO A 134 -4.47 -12.11 -6.91
C PRO A 134 -5.76 -12.42 -6.14
N LEU A 135 -6.44 -11.39 -5.69
CA LEU A 135 -7.76 -11.47 -5.10
C LEU A 135 -8.81 -10.94 -6.07
N ARG A 136 -10.03 -11.42 -5.92
CA ARG A 136 -11.15 -11.02 -6.76
C ARG A 136 -12.44 -10.96 -5.94
N ASN A 137 -13.02 -9.78 -5.82
CA ASN A 137 -14.32 -9.57 -5.21
C ASN A 137 -15.39 -9.45 -6.31
N ARG A 138 -16.52 -10.15 -6.14
CA ARG A 138 -17.68 -10.06 -7.04
C ARG A 138 -18.91 -9.70 -6.21
N ARG A 139 -19.48 -8.54 -6.52
CA ARG A 139 -20.67 -8.05 -5.82
C ARG A 139 -21.54 -7.22 -6.76
N GLU A 140 -22.84 -7.53 -6.80
CA GLU A 140 -23.86 -6.74 -7.52
C GLU A 140 -23.48 -6.48 -9.01
N GLY A 141 -22.91 -7.48 -9.67
CA GLY A 141 -22.48 -7.38 -11.07
C GLY A 141 -21.11 -6.72 -11.30
N HIS A 142 -20.49 -6.16 -10.27
CA HIS A 142 -19.16 -5.59 -10.33
C HIS A 142 -18.08 -6.62 -10.00
N VAL A 143 -16.93 -6.47 -10.62
CA VAL A 143 -15.74 -7.26 -10.32
C VAL A 143 -14.61 -6.32 -9.96
N THR A 144 -14.09 -6.47 -8.75
CA THR A 144 -12.92 -5.74 -8.26
C THR A 144 -11.74 -6.71 -8.21
N HIS A 145 -10.66 -6.36 -8.86
CA HIS A 145 -9.37 -7.05 -8.72
C HIS A 145 -8.55 -6.35 -7.66
N ILE A 146 -7.91 -7.14 -6.80
CA ILE A 146 -6.96 -6.66 -5.81
C ILE A 146 -5.70 -7.49 -5.95
N GLY A 147 -4.59 -6.82 -6.23
CA GLY A 147 -3.27 -7.44 -6.32
C GLY A 147 -2.48 -7.18 -5.05
N GLU A 148 -2.24 -8.22 -4.26
CA GLU A 148 -1.41 -8.18 -3.06
C GLU A 148 0.02 -8.57 -3.42
N GLY A 149 0.90 -7.60 -3.52
CA GLY A 149 2.32 -7.82 -3.83
C GLY A 149 3.19 -7.79 -2.58
N MET A 150 3.81 -8.90 -2.19
CA MET A 150 4.99 -8.83 -1.35
C MET A 150 6.11 -8.21 -2.17
N THR A 151 6.60 -7.07 -1.75
CA THR A 151 7.46 -6.21 -2.55
C THR A 151 8.77 -5.90 -1.81
N GLU A 152 9.88 -6.14 -2.49
CA GLU A 152 11.18 -5.66 -2.04
C GLU A 152 11.31 -4.19 -2.43
N TYR A 153 11.41 -3.32 -1.43
CA TYR A 153 11.56 -1.89 -1.61
C TYR A 153 12.97 -1.41 -1.35
N LYS A 154 13.38 -0.40 -2.13
CA LYS A 154 14.61 0.36 -1.94
C LYS A 154 14.29 1.83 -1.80
N CYS A 155 14.82 2.48 -0.78
CA CYS A 155 14.65 3.89 -0.53
C CYS A 155 15.79 4.43 0.34
N LEU A 156 16.38 5.58 -0.04
CA LEU A 156 17.41 6.27 0.74
C LEU A 156 18.55 5.34 1.21
N GLY A 157 18.96 4.38 0.38
CA GLY A 157 20.00 3.40 0.70
C GLY A 157 19.57 2.21 1.56
N HIS A 158 18.31 2.16 1.98
CA HIS A 158 17.74 1.03 2.71
C HIS A 158 17.04 0.05 1.76
N THR A 159 17.00 -1.22 2.16
CA THR A 159 16.24 -2.28 1.46
C THR A 159 15.43 -3.06 2.50
N SER A 160 14.15 -3.31 2.22
CA SER A 160 13.28 -4.12 3.07
C SER A 160 12.12 -4.70 2.28
N LEU A 161 11.37 -5.60 2.90
CA LEU A 161 10.11 -6.12 2.37
C LEU A 161 8.93 -5.30 2.90
N GLY A 162 7.93 -5.13 2.05
CA GLY A 162 6.67 -4.48 2.38
C GLY A 162 5.55 -4.97 1.47
N ILE A 163 4.44 -4.26 1.48
CA ILE A 163 3.26 -4.60 0.65
C ILE A 163 3.04 -3.51 -0.41
N SER A 164 2.70 -3.95 -1.62
CA SER A 164 2.08 -3.14 -2.64
C SER A 164 0.70 -3.70 -2.96
N GLU A 165 -0.33 -2.98 -2.62
CA GLU A 165 -1.71 -3.37 -2.89
C GLU A 165 -2.31 -2.48 -3.97
N TYR A 166 -2.76 -3.11 -5.06
CA TYR A 166 -3.38 -2.44 -6.20
C TYR A 166 -4.80 -2.94 -6.36
N LEU A 167 -5.75 -2.01 -6.32
CA LEU A 167 -7.15 -2.29 -6.59
C LEU A 167 -7.56 -1.66 -7.92
N ASP A 168 -8.23 -2.44 -8.76
CA ASP A 168 -8.79 -1.99 -10.02
C ASP A 168 -10.18 -2.58 -10.24
N GLN A 169 -11.14 -1.75 -10.71
CA GLN A 169 -12.42 -2.25 -11.17
C GLN A 169 -12.25 -2.87 -12.55
N VAL A 170 -12.83 -4.06 -12.73
CA VAL A 170 -12.88 -4.74 -14.03
C VAL A 170 -14.27 -4.55 -14.60
N GLN A 171 -14.32 -3.94 -15.77
CA GLN A 171 -15.56 -3.77 -16.53
C GLN A 171 -15.97 -5.03 -17.26
#